data_e17edaab9ca596dab07bba0492f4989f
#
_entry.id   e17edaab9ca596dab07bba0492f4989f
#
_cell.length_a   1.000
_cell.length_b   1.000
_cell.length_c   1.000
_cell.angle_alpha   90.00
_cell.angle_beta   90.00
_cell.angle_gamma   90.00
#
_symmetry.space_group_name_H-M   'P 1'
#
loop_
_entity.id
_entity.type
_entity.pdbx_description
1 polymer ?
#
loop_
_entity_poly.entity_id
_entity_poly.type
_entity_poly.pdbx_seq_one_letter_code
_entity_poly.pdbx_strand_id
1 'polypeptide(L)'
;MGGLNQGGSEVLLMRQGTIQRATIGGYFQLRLSSPYSVPLFNPRDYLTKPHEYNQYIQDNIDLLCGDAMLELQSNAISTLANNQIPGTNTWVAIINWLNDFIQPIEKDYDMVFLDANPSFSMYTQIAIATSTKMVLPVMADDSSRRAIQNAFSLVYGLKLPSEIYSKYAFAEKLKEVDMPLPKVYMILKNRLTQYMGAASAYATVLQEIDKDVLSLLKTYTDMFAFKTLDMGIID
;
A
#
# COMPACT_ATOMS: atom_id res chain seq x y z
N MET A 1 11.45 -8.39 -4.15
CA MET A 1 10.76 -9.48 -3.44
C MET A 1 11.56 -9.87 -2.20
N GLY A 2 11.35 -9.22 -1.06
CA GLY A 2 11.83 -9.63 0.26
C GLY A 2 13.27 -10.11 0.38
N GLY A 3 14.19 -9.60 -0.43
CA GLY A 3 15.61 -10.03 -0.40
C GLY A 3 15.89 -11.41 -1.01
N LEU A 4 14.91 -12.04 -1.65
CA LEU A 4 15.12 -13.32 -2.36
C LEU A 4 15.87 -13.07 -3.68
N ASN A 5 16.81 -13.95 -3.99
CA ASN A 5 17.40 -13.98 -5.33
C ASN A 5 16.37 -14.51 -6.34
N GLN A 6 16.67 -14.40 -7.64
CA GLN A 6 15.76 -14.83 -8.69
C GLN A 6 15.32 -16.30 -8.53
N GLY A 7 16.26 -17.21 -8.27
CA GLY A 7 15.94 -18.63 -8.09
C GLY A 7 15.07 -18.89 -6.87
N GLY A 8 15.31 -18.19 -5.74
CA GLY A 8 14.47 -18.28 -4.55
C GLY A 8 13.06 -17.77 -4.78
N SER A 9 12.91 -16.70 -5.57
CA SER A 9 11.60 -16.17 -5.96
C SER A 9 10.82 -17.16 -6.82
N GLU A 10 11.47 -17.81 -7.79
CA GLU A 10 10.86 -18.83 -8.65
C GLU A 10 10.41 -20.06 -7.85
N VAL A 11 11.27 -20.59 -6.98
CA VAL A 11 10.94 -21.72 -6.11
C VAL A 11 9.74 -21.37 -5.20
N LEU A 12 9.72 -20.17 -4.65
CA LEU A 12 8.66 -19.71 -3.80
C LEU A 12 7.30 -19.64 -4.53
N LEU A 13 7.29 -19.13 -5.76
CA LEU A 13 6.07 -19.06 -6.59
C LEU A 13 5.60 -20.43 -7.07
N MET A 14 6.51 -21.39 -7.23
CA MET A 14 6.23 -22.76 -7.65
C MET A 14 5.91 -23.69 -6.49
N ARG A 15 6.10 -23.27 -5.22
CA ARG A 15 5.85 -24.16 -4.10
C ARG A 15 4.41 -24.64 -4.09
N GLN A 16 4.28 -25.94 -3.94
CA GLN A 16 3.00 -26.62 -3.70
C GLN A 16 2.84 -26.77 -2.18
N GLY A 17 2.08 -25.88 -1.56
CA GLY A 17 1.66 -26.02 -0.17
C GLY A 17 0.33 -26.74 -0.05
N THR A 18 -0.35 -26.54 1.08
CA THR A 18 -1.74 -27.01 1.31
C THR A 18 -2.72 -26.38 0.33
N ILE A 19 -2.38 -25.23 -0.22
CA ILE A 19 -3.16 -24.54 -1.25
C ILE A 19 -2.31 -24.27 -2.48
N GLN A 20 -2.93 -24.44 -3.65
CA GLN A 20 -2.34 -24.01 -4.91
C GLN A 20 -2.27 -22.48 -4.95
N ARG A 21 -1.15 -21.92 -5.42
CA ARG A 21 -0.95 -20.47 -5.53
C ARG A 21 -1.09 -19.73 -4.19
N ALA A 22 -0.23 -20.08 -3.21
CA ALA A 22 -0.15 -19.43 -1.89
C ALA A 22 0.47 -18.03 -1.98
N THR A 23 -0.27 -17.08 -2.57
CA THR A 23 0.12 -15.68 -2.84
C THR A 23 -1.07 -14.75 -2.59
N ILE A 24 -0.83 -13.43 -2.57
CA ILE A 24 -1.92 -12.44 -2.52
C ILE A 24 -2.88 -12.58 -3.72
N GLY A 25 -2.35 -12.91 -4.91
CA GLY A 25 -3.16 -13.16 -6.09
C GLY A 25 -4.01 -14.41 -5.98
N GLY A 26 -3.51 -15.47 -5.33
CA GLY A 26 -4.28 -16.68 -5.02
C GLY A 26 -5.41 -16.41 -4.02
N TYR A 27 -5.14 -15.61 -2.98
CA TYR A 27 -6.18 -15.15 -2.05
C TYR A 27 -7.24 -14.29 -2.76
N PHE A 28 -6.83 -13.34 -3.59
CA PHE A 28 -7.79 -12.52 -4.34
C PHE A 28 -8.60 -13.36 -5.36
N GLN A 29 -8.01 -14.41 -5.93
CA GLN A 29 -8.76 -15.35 -6.76
C GLN A 29 -9.85 -16.10 -5.96
N LEU A 30 -9.56 -16.50 -4.73
CA LEU A 30 -10.56 -17.07 -3.82
C LEU A 30 -11.68 -16.05 -3.55
N ARG A 31 -11.35 -14.79 -3.30
CA ARG A 31 -12.33 -13.71 -3.07
C ARG A 31 -13.18 -13.40 -4.30
N LEU A 32 -12.66 -13.55 -5.52
CA LEU A 32 -13.44 -13.36 -6.75
C LEU A 32 -14.63 -14.32 -6.85
N SER A 33 -14.53 -15.51 -6.25
CA SER A 33 -15.64 -16.47 -6.19
C SER A 33 -16.72 -16.11 -5.16
N SER A 34 -16.36 -15.28 -4.16
CA SER A 34 -17.25 -14.82 -3.09
C SER A 34 -16.92 -13.36 -2.72
N PRO A 35 -17.17 -12.41 -3.64
CA PRO A 35 -16.59 -11.07 -3.55
C PRO A 35 -17.13 -10.25 -2.39
N TYR A 36 -18.36 -10.49 -1.96
CA TYR A 36 -19.07 -9.68 -0.96
C TYR A 36 -19.26 -10.39 0.38
N SER A 37 -18.69 -11.57 0.54
CA SER A 37 -18.69 -12.32 1.80
C SER A 37 -17.31 -12.94 2.05
N VAL A 38 -16.97 -13.14 3.31
CA VAL A 38 -15.68 -13.75 3.68
C VAL A 38 -15.77 -15.27 3.50
N PRO A 39 -15.03 -15.89 2.57
CA PRO A 39 -14.97 -17.33 2.44
C PRO A 39 -14.23 -17.96 3.62
N LEU A 40 -14.44 -19.25 3.84
CA LEU A 40 -13.64 -20.00 4.81
C LEU A 40 -12.23 -20.20 4.26
N PHE A 41 -11.21 -19.70 4.96
CA PHE A 41 -9.80 -19.87 4.62
C PHE A 41 -8.94 -19.70 5.88
N ASN A 42 -7.70 -20.16 5.83
CA ASN A 42 -6.71 -19.90 6.87
C ASN A 42 -5.60 -19.01 6.27
N PRO A 43 -5.42 -17.75 6.74
CA PRO A 43 -4.38 -16.86 6.20
C PRO A 43 -2.97 -17.44 6.27
N ARG A 44 -2.67 -18.25 7.31
CA ARG A 44 -1.34 -18.86 7.48
C ARG A 44 -0.94 -19.80 6.34
N ASP A 45 -1.91 -20.38 5.64
CA ASP A 45 -1.64 -21.26 4.50
C ASP A 45 -1.06 -20.51 3.29
N TYR A 46 -1.25 -19.16 3.24
CA TYR A 46 -0.73 -18.29 2.20
C TYR A 46 0.63 -17.71 2.52
N LEU A 47 1.04 -17.76 3.79
CA LEU A 47 2.29 -17.17 4.23
C LEU A 47 3.48 -18.11 3.95
N THR A 48 4.64 -17.50 3.80
CA THR A 48 5.91 -18.20 3.68
C THR A 48 6.97 -17.53 4.53
N LYS A 49 7.96 -18.30 4.95
CA LYS A 49 9.13 -17.80 5.67
C LYS A 49 10.27 -17.53 4.68
N PRO A 50 10.57 -16.27 4.35
CA PRO A 50 11.64 -15.96 3.41
C PRO A 50 13.02 -16.38 3.93
N HIS A 51 13.20 -16.54 5.25
CA HIS A 51 14.43 -17.08 5.86
C HIS A 51 14.80 -18.47 5.31
N GLU A 52 13.81 -19.31 4.99
CA GLU A 52 14.05 -20.64 4.40
C GLU A 52 14.72 -20.59 3.02
N TYR A 53 14.60 -19.44 2.32
CA TYR A 53 15.17 -19.20 0.98
C TYR A 53 16.35 -18.24 1.00
N ASN A 54 16.53 -17.50 2.09
CA ASN A 54 17.66 -16.60 2.30
C ASN A 54 17.95 -16.45 3.78
N GLN A 55 19.01 -17.09 4.26
CA GLN A 55 19.43 -17.08 5.67
C GLN A 55 19.80 -15.69 6.23
N TYR A 56 19.98 -14.68 5.37
CA TYR A 56 20.23 -13.30 5.79
C TYR A 56 18.95 -12.55 6.17
N ILE A 57 17.78 -13.12 5.91
CA ILE A 57 16.49 -12.56 6.36
C ILE A 57 16.19 -13.13 7.75
N GLN A 58 15.68 -12.30 8.65
CA GLN A 58 15.32 -12.73 10.00
C GLN A 58 14.22 -13.81 9.96
N ASP A 59 14.24 -14.75 10.89
CA ASP A 59 13.29 -15.86 10.97
C ASP A 59 11.89 -15.48 11.48
N ASN A 60 11.79 -14.31 12.11
CA ASN A 60 10.53 -13.72 12.59
C ASN A 60 9.76 -12.93 11.51
N ILE A 61 10.21 -13.02 10.25
CA ILE A 61 9.53 -12.39 9.10
C ILE A 61 8.74 -13.44 8.34
N ASP A 62 7.45 -13.19 8.15
CA ASP A 62 6.61 -13.93 7.23
C ASP A 62 6.27 -13.07 6.01
N LEU A 63 6.06 -13.68 4.87
CA LEU A 63 5.80 -13.00 3.61
C LEU A 63 4.56 -13.57 2.92
N LEU A 64 3.59 -12.71 2.63
CA LEU A 64 2.55 -12.97 1.64
C LEU A 64 3.07 -12.48 0.28
N CYS A 65 3.42 -13.40 -0.59
CA CYS A 65 4.02 -13.06 -1.87
C CYS A 65 3.01 -12.43 -2.85
N GLY A 66 3.49 -11.46 -3.64
CA GLY A 66 2.84 -11.09 -4.89
C GLY A 66 3.05 -12.13 -5.97
N ASP A 67 2.27 -12.06 -7.06
CA ASP A 67 2.51 -12.85 -8.26
C ASP A 67 2.14 -12.07 -9.54
N ALA A 68 2.69 -12.51 -10.68
CA ALA A 68 2.50 -11.84 -11.96
C ALA A 68 1.06 -11.91 -12.48
N MET A 69 0.24 -12.86 -11.99
CA MET A 69 -1.14 -13.02 -12.42
C MET A 69 -2.10 -12.04 -11.73
N LEU A 70 -1.61 -11.27 -10.76
CA LEU A 70 -2.41 -10.30 -10.03
C LEU A 70 -3.03 -9.24 -10.96
N GLU A 71 -2.27 -8.77 -11.95
CA GLU A 71 -2.74 -7.78 -12.93
C GLU A 71 -3.98 -8.24 -13.72
N LEU A 72 -4.11 -9.54 -14.00
CA LEU A 72 -5.26 -10.08 -14.72
C LEU A 72 -6.57 -9.95 -13.92
N GLN A 73 -6.49 -9.83 -12.61
CA GLN A 73 -7.64 -9.72 -11.71
C GLN A 73 -8.11 -8.26 -11.55
N SER A 74 -7.29 -7.28 -11.93
CA SER A 74 -7.52 -5.85 -11.68
C SER A 74 -8.87 -5.36 -12.22
N ASN A 75 -9.18 -5.70 -13.46
CA ASN A 75 -10.43 -5.31 -14.10
C ASN A 75 -11.65 -5.96 -13.44
N ALA A 76 -11.55 -7.25 -13.07
CA ALA A 76 -12.62 -7.96 -12.39
C ALA A 76 -12.91 -7.34 -11.02
N ILE A 77 -11.89 -7.07 -10.23
CA ILE A 77 -12.01 -6.44 -8.89
C ILE A 77 -12.63 -5.05 -9.03
N SER A 78 -12.17 -4.24 -9.98
CA SER A 78 -12.73 -2.91 -10.22
C SER A 78 -14.20 -2.95 -10.64
N THR A 79 -14.58 -3.92 -11.48
CA THR A 79 -15.98 -4.12 -11.89
C THR A 79 -16.84 -4.52 -10.69
N LEU A 80 -16.39 -5.47 -9.90
CA LEU A 80 -17.11 -5.95 -8.70
C LEU A 80 -17.29 -4.83 -7.66
N ALA A 81 -16.26 -4.00 -7.45
CA ALA A 81 -16.33 -2.88 -6.53
C ALA A 81 -17.35 -1.80 -6.94
N ASN A 82 -17.63 -1.67 -8.24
CA ASN A 82 -18.56 -0.68 -8.77
C ASN A 82 -19.96 -1.25 -9.11
N ASN A 83 -20.20 -2.54 -8.86
CA ASN A 83 -21.53 -3.12 -9.04
C ASN A 83 -22.53 -2.49 -8.07
N GLN A 84 -23.78 -2.38 -8.52
CA GLN A 84 -24.89 -1.95 -7.67
C GLN A 84 -25.74 -3.16 -7.28
N ILE A 85 -25.64 -3.57 -6.04
CA ILE A 85 -26.41 -4.67 -5.47
C ILE A 85 -27.26 -4.11 -4.31
N PRO A 86 -28.59 -4.22 -4.38
CA PRO A 86 -29.47 -3.72 -3.31
C PRO A 86 -29.06 -4.30 -1.94
N GLY A 87 -28.94 -3.44 -0.96
CA GLY A 87 -28.58 -3.82 0.41
C GLY A 87 -27.11 -4.17 0.64
N THR A 88 -26.24 -4.04 -0.38
CA THR A 88 -24.82 -4.35 -0.26
C THR A 88 -23.97 -3.16 -0.72
N ASN A 89 -23.10 -2.66 0.15
CA ASN A 89 -22.05 -1.74 -0.27
C ASN A 89 -20.88 -2.57 -0.86
N THR A 90 -20.94 -2.76 -2.18
CA THR A 90 -19.99 -3.61 -2.91
C THR A 90 -18.57 -3.07 -2.84
N TRP A 91 -18.40 -1.75 -2.86
CA TRP A 91 -17.08 -1.12 -2.73
C TRP A 91 -16.46 -1.41 -1.36
N VAL A 92 -17.23 -1.26 -0.27
CA VAL A 92 -16.77 -1.58 1.09
C VAL A 92 -16.39 -3.04 1.23
N ALA A 93 -17.19 -3.94 0.69
CA ALA A 93 -16.89 -5.36 0.72
C ALA A 93 -15.54 -5.69 0.06
N ILE A 94 -15.26 -5.06 -1.09
CA ILE A 94 -14.00 -5.26 -1.82
C ILE A 94 -12.82 -4.60 -1.12
N ILE A 95 -13.00 -3.36 -0.61
CA ILE A 95 -11.91 -2.60 0.01
C ILE A 95 -11.40 -3.28 1.30
N ASN A 96 -12.22 -4.08 1.95
CA ASN A 96 -11.88 -4.83 3.16
C ASN A 96 -11.20 -6.18 2.91
N TRP A 97 -11.02 -6.64 1.68
CA TRP A 97 -10.47 -7.97 1.41
C TRP A 97 -9.13 -8.23 2.11
N LEU A 98 -8.23 -7.27 2.12
CA LEU A 98 -6.94 -7.45 2.78
C LEU A 98 -7.05 -7.35 4.30
N ASN A 99 -7.96 -6.52 4.80
CA ASN A 99 -8.27 -6.46 6.23
C ASN A 99 -8.85 -7.80 6.72
N ASP A 100 -9.75 -8.43 5.96
CA ASP A 100 -10.28 -9.78 6.25
C ASP A 100 -9.18 -10.85 6.29
N PHE A 101 -8.10 -10.67 5.51
CA PHE A 101 -6.93 -11.56 5.55
C PHE A 101 -6.08 -11.35 6.80
N ILE A 102 -5.85 -10.09 7.16
CA ILE A 102 -4.91 -9.73 8.25
C ILE A 102 -5.56 -9.95 9.62
N GLN A 103 -6.82 -9.58 9.79
CA GLN A 103 -7.50 -9.60 11.08
C GLN A 103 -7.35 -10.92 11.86
N PRO A 104 -7.49 -12.12 11.27
CA PRO A 104 -7.34 -13.39 11.99
C PRO A 104 -5.92 -13.68 12.50
N ILE A 105 -4.91 -13.00 11.96
CA ILE A 105 -3.48 -13.19 12.29
C ILE A 105 -2.84 -11.93 12.84
N GLU A 106 -3.60 -10.86 13.06
CA GLU A 106 -3.09 -9.56 13.51
C GLU A 106 -2.25 -9.65 14.79
N LYS A 107 -2.66 -10.51 15.71
CA LYS A 107 -1.97 -10.68 17.01
C LYS A 107 -0.66 -11.45 16.93
N ASP A 108 -0.36 -12.07 15.80
CA ASP A 108 0.87 -12.82 15.59
C ASP A 108 2.04 -11.89 15.21
N TYR A 109 1.77 -10.62 14.89
CA TYR A 109 2.74 -9.68 14.35
C TYR A 109 2.71 -8.33 15.05
N ASP A 110 3.88 -7.77 15.32
CA ASP A 110 4.02 -6.40 15.84
C ASP A 110 3.77 -5.36 14.73
N MET A 111 4.06 -5.72 13.48
CA MET A 111 3.96 -4.82 12.33
C MET A 111 3.68 -5.59 11.04
N VAL A 112 2.83 -5.01 10.19
CA VAL A 112 2.54 -5.50 8.83
C VAL A 112 2.90 -4.40 7.84
N PHE A 113 3.76 -4.71 6.87
CA PHE A 113 4.11 -3.84 5.76
C PHE A 113 3.35 -4.24 4.50
N LEU A 114 2.70 -3.27 3.87
CA LEU A 114 2.01 -3.44 2.60
C LEU A 114 2.80 -2.72 1.51
N ASP A 115 3.45 -3.49 0.63
CA ASP A 115 4.16 -2.96 -0.55
C ASP A 115 3.13 -2.72 -1.67
N ALA A 116 2.71 -1.47 -1.83
CA ALA A 116 1.67 -1.08 -2.78
C ALA A 116 2.25 -0.56 -4.09
N ASN A 117 1.51 -0.79 -5.18
CA ASN A 117 1.83 -0.23 -6.50
C ASN A 117 1.69 1.32 -6.47
N PRO A 118 2.56 2.09 -7.14
CA PRO A 118 2.45 3.54 -7.24
C PRO A 118 1.20 4.04 -8.00
N SER A 119 0.54 3.19 -8.79
CA SER A 119 -0.75 3.52 -9.39
C SER A 119 -1.87 3.51 -8.35
N PHE A 120 -2.85 4.42 -8.45
CA PHE A 120 -4.01 4.44 -7.56
C PHE A 120 -5.11 3.46 -8.02
N SER A 121 -4.71 2.21 -8.29
CA SER A 121 -5.60 1.10 -8.66
C SER A 121 -6.42 0.60 -7.47
N MET A 122 -7.37 -0.32 -7.70
CA MET A 122 -8.12 -0.96 -6.61
C MET A 122 -7.22 -1.67 -5.61
N TYR A 123 -6.11 -2.27 -6.04
CA TYR A 123 -5.14 -2.88 -5.13
C TYR A 123 -4.52 -1.89 -4.16
N THR A 124 -4.13 -0.71 -4.69
CA THR A 124 -3.59 0.37 -3.87
C THR A 124 -4.65 0.92 -2.92
N GLN A 125 -5.90 1.07 -3.37
CA GLN A 125 -7.00 1.50 -2.50
C GLN A 125 -7.26 0.49 -1.38
N ILE A 126 -7.25 -0.82 -1.67
CA ILE A 126 -7.36 -1.91 -0.68
C ILE A 126 -6.21 -1.82 0.34
N ALA A 127 -4.97 -1.68 -0.13
CA ALA A 127 -3.80 -1.56 0.74
C ALA A 127 -3.86 -0.32 1.65
N ILE A 128 -4.25 0.83 1.10
CA ILE A 128 -4.38 2.09 1.84
C ILE A 128 -5.51 2.00 2.88
N ALA A 129 -6.68 1.46 2.52
CA ALA A 129 -7.80 1.31 3.43
C ALA A 129 -7.51 0.36 4.61
N THR A 130 -6.61 -0.62 4.40
CA THR A 130 -6.17 -1.55 5.45
C THR A 130 -5.09 -0.96 6.34
N SER A 131 -4.36 0.06 5.86
CA SER A 131 -3.21 0.64 6.55
C SER A 131 -3.62 1.69 7.59
N THR A 132 -2.91 1.75 8.70
CA THR A 132 -3.04 2.83 9.70
C THR A 132 -2.01 3.95 9.46
N LYS A 133 -0.89 3.61 8.84
CA LYS A 133 0.24 4.52 8.58
C LYS A 133 0.72 4.36 7.13
N MET A 134 1.20 5.43 6.56
CA MET A 134 1.72 5.48 5.19
C MET A 134 3.16 5.99 5.17
N VAL A 135 4.03 5.26 4.50
CA VAL A 135 5.41 5.66 4.19
C VAL A 135 5.47 6.07 2.72
N LEU A 136 5.98 7.26 2.45
CA LEU A 136 6.13 7.81 1.10
C LEU A 136 7.61 7.83 0.71
N PRO A 137 8.11 6.87 -0.06
CA PRO A 137 9.47 6.93 -0.60
C PRO A 137 9.53 7.96 -1.73
N VAL A 138 10.54 8.83 -1.68
CA VAL A 138 10.78 9.88 -2.67
C VAL A 138 12.24 9.88 -3.11
N MET A 139 12.48 10.28 -4.34
CA MET A 139 13.81 10.56 -4.88
C MET A 139 13.97 12.06 -5.12
N ALA A 140 15.20 12.50 -5.38
CA ALA A 140 15.50 13.89 -5.69
C ALA A 140 15.16 14.23 -7.15
N ASP A 141 13.88 14.10 -7.51
CA ASP A 141 13.37 14.43 -8.83
C ASP A 141 11.97 15.06 -8.77
N ASP A 142 11.59 15.76 -9.83
CA ASP A 142 10.28 16.42 -9.95
C ASP A 142 9.11 15.43 -9.98
N SER A 143 9.34 14.19 -10.40
CA SER A 143 8.32 13.15 -10.44
C SER A 143 7.92 12.76 -9.01
N SER A 144 8.90 12.63 -8.11
CA SER A 144 8.65 12.36 -6.69
C SER A 144 7.93 13.52 -6.00
N ARG A 145 8.25 14.77 -6.35
CA ARG A 145 7.51 15.93 -5.85
C ARG A 145 6.04 15.89 -6.27
N ARG A 146 5.77 15.62 -7.54
CA ARG A 146 4.40 15.45 -8.04
C ARG A 146 3.70 14.23 -7.43
N ALA A 147 4.44 13.15 -7.17
CA ALA A 147 3.88 11.96 -6.54
C ALA A 147 3.36 12.24 -5.13
N ILE A 148 4.04 13.09 -4.33
CA ILE A 148 3.52 13.54 -3.03
C ILE A 148 2.20 14.29 -3.22
N GLN A 149 2.16 15.29 -4.10
CA GLN A 149 0.96 16.07 -4.37
C GLN A 149 -0.19 15.17 -4.84
N ASN A 150 0.09 14.23 -5.75
CA ASN A 150 -0.89 13.27 -6.23
C ASN A 150 -1.38 12.33 -5.10
N ALA A 151 -0.48 11.86 -4.23
CA ALA A 151 -0.86 11.03 -3.09
C ALA A 151 -1.86 11.77 -2.18
N PHE A 152 -1.60 13.05 -1.88
CA PHE A 152 -2.51 13.86 -1.07
C PHE A 152 -3.84 14.14 -1.79
N SER A 153 -3.83 14.35 -3.10
CA SER A 153 -5.06 14.52 -3.88
C SER A 153 -5.87 13.23 -3.95
N LEU A 154 -5.24 12.10 -4.22
CA LEU A 154 -5.92 10.81 -4.43
C LEU A 154 -6.38 10.16 -3.12
N VAL A 155 -5.54 10.20 -2.08
CA VAL A 155 -5.84 9.55 -0.79
C VAL A 155 -6.75 10.44 0.05
N TYR A 156 -6.42 11.74 0.18
CA TYR A 156 -7.13 12.66 1.09
C TYR A 156 -8.11 13.60 0.37
N GLY A 157 -8.20 13.55 -0.94
CA GLY A 157 -9.11 14.40 -1.70
C GLY A 157 -8.71 15.88 -1.73
N LEU A 158 -7.42 16.21 -1.54
CA LEU A 158 -6.97 17.60 -1.51
C LEU A 158 -6.78 18.17 -2.92
N LYS A 159 -7.14 19.46 -3.08
CA LYS A 159 -6.93 20.22 -4.34
C LYS A 159 -7.50 19.53 -5.57
N LEU A 160 -8.67 18.93 -5.44
CA LEU A 160 -9.35 18.31 -6.58
C LEU A 160 -9.81 19.37 -7.57
N PRO A 161 -9.83 19.05 -8.88
CA PRO A 161 -10.12 20.03 -9.94
C PRO A 161 -11.54 20.60 -9.90
N SER A 162 -12.51 19.88 -9.32
CA SER A 162 -13.89 20.32 -9.17
C SER A 162 -14.63 19.53 -8.10
N GLU A 163 -15.79 20.01 -7.67
CA GLU A 163 -16.67 19.34 -6.70
C GLU A 163 -17.16 17.96 -7.17
N ILE A 164 -17.23 17.73 -8.47
CA ILE A 164 -17.61 16.42 -9.02
C ILE A 164 -16.60 15.36 -8.59
N TYR A 165 -15.30 15.68 -8.64
CA TYR A 165 -14.25 14.74 -8.20
C TYR A 165 -14.29 14.51 -6.69
N SER A 166 -14.67 15.53 -5.91
CA SER A 166 -14.80 15.40 -4.45
C SER A 166 -15.81 14.34 -4.07
N LYS A 167 -16.97 14.29 -4.75
CA LYS A 167 -18.03 13.32 -4.49
C LYS A 167 -17.58 11.85 -4.67
N TYR A 168 -16.63 11.60 -5.57
CA TYR A 168 -16.11 10.25 -5.86
C TYR A 168 -14.73 10.00 -5.25
N ALA A 169 -14.20 10.95 -4.47
CA ALA A 169 -12.90 10.83 -3.84
C ALA A 169 -12.86 9.65 -2.87
N PHE A 170 -11.71 8.98 -2.83
CA PHE A 170 -11.47 7.86 -1.92
C PHE A 170 -11.73 8.23 -0.45
N ALA A 171 -11.26 9.43 -0.05
CA ALA A 171 -11.49 9.94 1.31
C ALA A 171 -12.98 10.07 1.66
N GLU A 172 -13.81 10.59 0.75
CA GLU A 172 -15.25 10.73 0.99
C GLU A 172 -15.94 9.36 1.08
N LYS A 173 -15.56 8.42 0.20
CA LYS A 173 -16.08 7.05 0.28
C LYS A 173 -15.77 6.37 1.61
N LEU A 174 -14.54 6.54 2.14
CA LEU A 174 -14.18 6.00 3.45
C LEU A 174 -14.95 6.68 4.58
N LYS A 175 -15.10 8.01 4.51
CA LYS A 175 -15.86 8.79 5.49
C LYS A 175 -17.34 8.41 5.54
N GLU A 176 -17.98 8.14 4.41
CA GLU A 176 -19.38 7.69 4.33
C GLU A 176 -19.63 6.36 5.08
N VAL A 177 -18.57 5.59 5.33
CA VAL A 177 -18.64 4.28 5.99
C VAL A 177 -17.84 4.24 7.30
N ASP A 178 -17.49 5.40 7.84
CA ASP A 178 -16.74 5.58 9.10
C ASP A 178 -15.38 4.82 9.13
N MET A 179 -14.75 4.63 7.97
CA MET A 179 -13.42 4.05 7.89
C MET A 179 -12.34 5.13 7.96
N PRO A 180 -11.32 4.98 8.83
CA PRO A 180 -10.27 5.98 8.97
C PRO A 180 -9.32 5.97 7.77
N LEU A 181 -8.81 7.15 7.42
CA LEU A 181 -7.68 7.29 6.50
C LEU A 181 -6.36 7.02 7.23
N PRO A 182 -5.37 6.38 6.57
CA PRO A 182 -4.04 6.24 7.15
C PRO A 182 -3.39 7.60 7.32
N LYS A 183 -2.48 7.73 8.30
CA LYS A 183 -1.69 8.95 8.49
C LYS A 183 -0.34 8.81 7.82
N VAL A 184 0.16 9.88 7.23
CA VAL A 184 1.55 9.95 6.76
C VAL A 184 2.46 9.81 7.96
N TYR A 185 3.22 8.73 8.02
CA TYR A 185 4.12 8.41 9.12
C TYR A 185 5.56 8.80 8.82
N MET A 186 5.98 8.65 7.56
CA MET A 186 7.35 8.91 7.13
C MET A 186 7.39 9.31 5.66
N ILE A 187 8.29 10.24 5.33
CA ILE A 187 8.70 10.53 3.97
C ILE A 187 10.17 10.14 3.86
N LEU A 188 10.42 9.04 3.15
CA LEU A 188 11.74 8.43 3.04
C LEU A 188 12.44 8.93 1.79
N LYS A 189 13.48 9.74 1.95
CA LYS A 189 14.34 10.17 0.85
C LYS A 189 15.27 9.02 0.48
N ASN A 190 15.03 8.42 -0.69
CA ASN A 190 15.77 7.27 -1.19
C ASN A 190 16.78 7.69 -2.28
N ARG A 191 17.82 6.87 -2.50
CA ARG A 191 18.87 7.08 -3.51
C ARG A 191 19.56 8.44 -3.41
N LEU A 192 19.94 8.83 -2.19
CA LEU A 192 20.79 9.99 -1.98
C LEU A 192 22.20 9.66 -2.47
N THR A 193 22.59 10.11 -3.67
CA THR A 193 23.96 9.96 -4.17
C THR A 193 24.81 11.12 -3.67
N GLN A 194 25.89 10.80 -2.97
CA GLN A 194 26.92 11.77 -2.53
C GLN A 194 27.88 12.12 -3.68
N TYR A 195 27.42 12.64 -4.82
CA TYR A 195 28.30 13.08 -5.91
C TYR A 195 28.46 14.60 -5.90
N MET A 196 29.69 15.05 -5.76
CA MET A 196 30.07 16.45 -5.49
C MET A 196 29.82 17.45 -6.64
N GLY A 197 29.37 17.08 -7.83
CA GLY A 197 29.14 17.99 -8.95
C GLY A 197 27.68 18.22 -9.35
N ALA A 198 26.82 17.22 -9.20
CA ALA A 198 25.39 17.31 -9.45
C ALA A 198 24.58 17.60 -8.18
N ALA A 199 25.25 17.71 -7.04
CA ALA A 199 24.64 17.81 -5.72
C ALA A 199 23.75 19.06 -5.54
N SER A 200 24.00 20.17 -6.24
CA SER A 200 23.22 21.39 -6.08
C SER A 200 21.80 21.27 -6.63
N ALA A 201 21.62 20.67 -7.81
CA ALA A 201 20.31 20.47 -8.41
C ALA A 201 19.45 19.47 -7.60
N TYR A 202 20.04 18.36 -7.19
CA TYR A 202 19.36 17.40 -6.30
C TYR A 202 18.99 17.99 -4.95
N ALA A 203 19.91 18.77 -4.34
CA ALA A 203 19.65 19.44 -3.07
C ALA A 203 18.49 20.44 -3.18
N THR A 204 18.39 21.15 -4.30
CA THR A 204 17.29 22.09 -4.56
C THR A 204 15.95 21.37 -4.60
N VAL A 205 15.84 20.27 -5.35
CA VAL A 205 14.60 19.48 -5.44
C VAL A 205 14.20 18.91 -4.08
N LEU A 206 15.15 18.38 -3.31
CA LEU A 206 14.87 17.89 -1.94
C LEU A 206 14.40 19.01 -1.00
N GLN A 207 14.98 20.21 -1.10
CA GLN A 207 14.51 21.37 -0.33
C GLN A 207 13.10 21.81 -0.74
N GLU A 208 12.75 21.71 -2.01
CA GLU A 208 11.39 21.99 -2.48
C GLU A 208 10.39 20.96 -1.96
N ILE A 209 10.76 19.66 -1.97
CA ILE A 209 9.97 18.60 -1.34
C ILE A 209 9.75 18.92 0.14
N ASP A 210 10.80 19.28 0.88
CA ASP A 210 10.69 19.63 2.30
C ASP A 210 9.75 20.82 2.52
N LYS A 211 9.84 21.85 1.70
CA LYS A 211 8.94 23.03 1.77
C LYS A 211 7.48 22.64 1.50
N ASP A 212 7.24 21.81 0.49
CA ASP A 212 5.89 21.34 0.15
C ASP A 212 5.31 20.49 1.29
N VAL A 213 6.09 19.57 1.87
CA VAL A 213 5.69 18.74 3.01
C VAL A 213 5.44 19.59 4.26
N LEU A 214 6.31 20.55 4.57
CA LEU A 214 6.11 21.47 5.69
C LEU A 214 4.83 22.30 5.53
N SER A 215 4.53 22.74 4.31
CA SER A 215 3.29 23.46 4.01
C SER A 215 2.06 22.59 4.23
N LEU A 216 2.11 21.33 3.75
CA LEU A 216 1.04 20.34 3.96
C LEU A 216 0.86 20.03 5.46
N LEU A 217 1.94 19.81 6.19
CA LEU A 217 1.91 19.52 7.62
C LEU A 217 1.27 20.67 8.42
N LYS A 218 1.62 21.93 8.10
CA LYS A 218 1.03 23.11 8.75
C LYS A 218 -0.45 23.26 8.49
N THR A 219 -0.90 22.94 7.27
CA THR A 219 -2.28 23.12 6.84
C THR A 219 -3.18 21.94 7.22
N TYR A 220 -2.64 20.71 7.18
CA TYR A 220 -3.37 19.46 7.33
C TYR A 220 -2.72 18.55 8.37
N THR A 221 -2.47 19.08 9.57
CA THR A 221 -1.74 18.38 10.65
C THR A 221 -2.34 17.01 10.99
N ASP A 222 -3.66 16.86 10.90
CA ASP A 222 -4.36 15.61 11.23
C ASP A 222 -4.09 14.45 10.25
N MET A 223 -3.60 14.77 9.04
CA MET A 223 -3.20 13.76 8.05
C MET A 223 -1.83 13.15 8.32
N PHE A 224 -1.10 13.69 9.30
CA PHE A 224 0.24 13.23 9.67
C PHE A 224 0.23 12.54 11.03
N ALA A 225 1.10 11.55 11.19
CA ALA A 225 1.33 10.89 12.47
C ALA A 225 2.33 11.65 13.36
N PHE A 226 2.95 12.72 12.83
CA PHE A 226 3.91 13.57 13.52
C PHE A 226 3.48 15.05 13.41
N LYS A 227 3.92 15.88 14.37
CA LYS A 227 3.60 17.32 14.42
C LYS A 227 4.76 18.20 13.94
N THR A 228 5.97 17.68 13.93
CA THR A 228 7.20 18.35 13.50
C THR A 228 7.97 17.43 12.57
N LEU A 229 8.63 18.00 11.56
CA LEU A 229 9.60 17.26 10.76
C LEU A 229 10.88 17.10 11.57
N ASP A 230 11.17 15.87 11.95
CA ASP A 230 12.50 15.48 12.40
C ASP A 230 13.24 14.94 11.17
N MET A 231 14.31 15.62 10.76
CA MET A 231 15.14 15.21 9.62
C MET A 231 16.28 14.34 10.13
N GLY A 232 15.95 13.13 10.54
CA GLY A 232 16.92 12.10 10.89
C GLY A 232 17.47 11.39 9.65
N ILE A 233 18.71 10.93 9.71
CA ILE A 233 19.27 9.94 8.79
C ILE A 233 18.93 8.58 9.40
N ILE A 234 18.31 7.69 8.60
CA ILE A 234 18.16 6.28 8.96
C ILE A 234 19.43 5.61 8.48
N ASP A 235 20.32 5.25 9.41
CA ASP A 235 21.51 4.47 9.13
C ASP A 235 21.18 2.98 8.88
#